data_054dc0952b902055a9d8ace097329e92
#
_entry.id   054dc0952b902055a9d8ace097329e92
#
_cell.length_a   1.000
_cell.length_b   1.000
_cell.length_c   1.000
_cell.angle_alpha   90.00
_cell.angle_beta   90.00
_cell.angle_gamma   90.00
#
_symmetry.space_group_name_H-M   'P 1'
#
loop_
_entity.id
_entity.type
_entity.pdbx_description
1 polymer ?
#
loop_
_entity_poly.entity_id
_entity_poly.type
_entity_poly.pdbx_seq_one_letter_code
_entity_poly.pdbx_strand_id
1 'polypeptide(L)'
;PSMESKYNGWLKAEHNLNQVCNAGMTYGAMAIYEDHPVLAKEIINRAIGSIVLPMHDYGPDGVYPEGYGYWGYGTSFNVMFISAIEKLFGKDFGLNQLPGFMKTAGFMENMTGATGKSFNYSDAGGGGGLHPAMFWLANKVNDPSLLWVERSYLKTRKPEALVLDRLFPAIML
;
A
#
# COMPACT_ATOMS: atom_id res chain seq x y z
N PRO A 1 -12.31 10.58 17.67
CA PRO A 1 -13.21 11.32 16.82
C PRO A 1 -14.30 10.39 16.27
N SER A 2 -15.57 10.78 16.44
CA SER A 2 -16.67 9.95 15.95
C SER A 2 -16.57 9.74 14.44
N MET A 3 -17.07 8.61 13.94
CA MET A 3 -17.20 8.33 12.49
C MET A 3 -17.98 9.41 11.74
N GLU A 4 -18.76 10.20 12.44
CA GLU A 4 -19.63 11.27 11.91
C GLU A 4 -18.95 12.65 11.85
N SER A 5 -17.69 12.77 12.26
CA SER A 5 -16.98 14.03 12.17
C SER A 5 -16.84 14.46 10.70
N LYS A 6 -17.15 15.73 10.41
CA LYS A 6 -16.96 16.35 9.08
C LYS A 6 -15.50 16.24 8.56
N TYR A 7 -14.55 15.99 9.43
CA TYR A 7 -13.13 15.83 9.08
C TYR A 7 -12.74 14.38 8.73
N ASN A 8 -13.65 13.42 8.85
CA ASN A 8 -13.40 12.00 8.60
C ASN A 8 -13.95 11.52 7.25
N GLY A 9 -14.18 12.41 6.29
CA GLY A 9 -14.66 12.07 4.94
C GLY A 9 -13.80 11.03 4.24
N TRP A 10 -12.49 11.02 4.52
CA TRP A 10 -11.55 10.03 3.99
C TRP A 10 -11.89 8.57 4.35
N LEU A 11 -12.63 8.33 5.44
CA LEU A 11 -13.09 6.98 5.80
C LEU A 11 -14.08 6.37 4.78
N LYS A 12 -14.70 7.20 3.97
CA LYS A 12 -15.64 6.81 2.92
C LYS A 12 -15.06 7.00 1.51
N ALA A 13 -13.82 7.45 1.42
CA ALA A 13 -13.17 7.64 0.13
C ALA A 13 -12.82 6.28 -0.50
N GLU A 14 -12.97 6.20 -1.79
CA GLU A 14 -12.72 5.01 -2.60
C GLU A 14 -11.37 5.12 -3.36
N HIS A 15 -10.42 5.91 -2.84
CA HIS A 15 -9.12 6.18 -3.44
C HIS A 15 -7.99 6.21 -2.39
N ASN A 16 -6.76 6.45 -2.83
CA ASN A 16 -5.53 6.38 -2.02
C ASN A 16 -5.58 7.08 -0.66
N LEU A 17 -6.31 8.19 -0.52
CA LEU A 17 -6.41 8.93 0.75
C LEU A 17 -6.97 8.05 1.89
N ASN A 18 -7.93 7.18 1.58
CA ASN A 18 -8.45 6.20 2.53
C ASN A 18 -7.34 5.23 2.98
N GLN A 19 -6.58 4.68 2.04
CA GLN A 19 -5.48 3.74 2.32
C GLN A 19 -4.43 4.37 3.23
N VAL A 20 -3.98 5.57 2.88
CA VAL A 20 -2.94 6.31 3.62
C VAL A 20 -3.40 6.65 5.03
N CYS A 21 -4.60 7.22 5.16
CA CYS A 21 -5.12 7.63 6.47
C CYS A 21 -5.40 6.45 7.39
N ASN A 22 -6.01 5.36 6.87
CA ASN A 22 -6.25 4.16 7.67
C ASN A 22 -4.94 3.50 8.14
N ALA A 23 -3.94 3.40 7.27
CA ALA A 23 -2.63 2.89 7.65
C ALA A 23 -2.00 3.75 8.75
N GLY A 24 -1.91 5.07 8.55
CA GLY A 24 -1.33 5.99 9.52
C GLY A 24 -2.05 5.96 10.87
N MET A 25 -3.38 5.98 10.87
CA MET A 25 -4.19 5.90 12.11
C MET A 25 -4.01 4.56 12.82
N THR A 26 -3.86 3.46 12.08
CA THR A 26 -3.62 2.13 12.65
C THR A 26 -2.25 2.05 13.31
N TYR A 27 -1.20 2.57 12.69
CA TYR A 27 0.12 2.64 13.32
C TYR A 27 0.10 3.51 14.59
N GLY A 28 -0.58 4.66 14.56
CA GLY A 28 -0.80 5.48 15.75
C GLY A 28 -1.55 4.73 16.86
N ALA A 29 -2.59 3.98 16.50
CA ALA A 29 -3.35 3.16 17.44
C ALA A 29 -2.50 2.04 18.07
N MET A 30 -1.65 1.40 17.28
CA MET A 30 -0.71 0.38 17.79
C MET A 30 0.29 0.98 18.78
N ALA A 31 0.80 2.19 18.50
CA ALA A 31 1.75 2.86 19.39
C ALA A 31 1.19 3.23 20.76
N ILE A 32 -0.12 3.44 20.86
CA ILE A 32 -0.79 3.78 22.14
C ILE A 32 -1.58 2.61 22.73
N TYR A 33 -1.42 1.41 22.18
CA TYR A 33 -2.29 0.27 22.54
C TYR A 33 -2.20 -0.11 24.02
N GLU A 34 -1.03 -0.04 24.62
CA GLU A 34 -0.83 -0.39 26.04
C GLU A 34 -1.52 0.61 26.96
N ASP A 35 -1.48 1.91 26.64
CA ASP A 35 -2.05 2.98 27.45
C ASP A 35 -3.55 3.18 27.19
N HIS A 36 -4.00 2.98 25.94
CA HIS A 36 -5.37 3.26 25.51
C HIS A 36 -5.98 2.12 24.67
N PRO A 37 -6.10 0.90 25.23
CA PRO A 37 -6.48 -0.29 24.46
C PRO A 37 -7.87 -0.23 23.84
N VAL A 38 -8.83 0.43 24.51
CA VAL A 38 -10.20 0.56 23.97
C VAL A 38 -10.21 1.43 22.73
N LEU A 39 -9.58 2.61 22.79
CA LEU A 39 -9.48 3.53 21.67
C LEU A 39 -8.70 2.91 20.50
N ALA A 40 -7.60 2.24 20.80
CA ALA A 40 -6.77 1.59 19.80
C ALA A 40 -7.55 0.51 19.02
N LYS A 41 -8.29 -0.35 19.74
CA LYS A 41 -9.15 -1.38 19.12
C LYS A 41 -10.24 -0.78 18.25
N GLU A 42 -10.88 0.31 18.71
CA GLU A 42 -11.91 1.00 17.93
C GLU A 42 -11.34 1.54 16.60
N ILE A 43 -10.18 2.20 16.65
CA ILE A 43 -9.51 2.73 15.46
C ILE A 43 -9.14 1.61 14.49
N ILE A 44 -8.53 0.52 14.96
CA ILE A 44 -8.10 -0.61 14.12
C ILE A 44 -9.31 -1.31 13.47
N ASN A 45 -10.35 -1.61 14.25
CA ASN A 45 -11.56 -2.24 13.70
C ASN A 45 -12.22 -1.39 12.62
N ARG A 46 -12.30 -0.08 12.84
CA ARG A 46 -12.82 0.87 11.86
C ARG A 46 -11.98 0.89 10.60
N ALA A 47 -10.64 0.89 10.75
CA ALA A 47 -9.72 0.90 9.62
C ALA A 47 -9.86 -0.35 8.75
N ILE A 48 -9.98 -1.54 9.36
CA ILE A 48 -10.20 -2.81 8.64
C ILE A 48 -11.47 -2.73 7.76
N GLY A 49 -12.57 -2.20 8.29
CA GLY A 49 -13.81 -2.06 7.53
C GLY A 49 -13.76 -0.98 6.44
N SER A 50 -13.01 0.10 6.69
CA SER A 50 -12.95 1.25 5.79
C SER A 50 -12.02 1.02 4.59
N ILE A 51 -10.88 0.35 4.79
CA ILE A 51 -9.85 0.18 3.75
C ILE A 51 -10.31 -0.72 2.59
N VAL A 52 -11.36 -1.51 2.81
CA VAL A 52 -11.98 -2.34 1.76
C VAL A 52 -12.50 -1.48 0.60
N LEU A 53 -12.96 -0.24 0.87
CA LEU A 53 -13.53 0.65 -0.13
C LEU A 53 -12.56 0.91 -1.29
N PRO A 54 -11.36 1.49 -1.08
CA PRO A 54 -10.41 1.70 -2.17
C PRO A 54 -9.80 0.41 -2.70
N MET A 55 -9.87 -0.70 -1.95
CA MET A 55 -9.36 -1.98 -2.43
C MET A 55 -10.23 -2.60 -3.52
N HIS A 56 -11.48 -2.17 -3.68
CA HIS A 56 -12.31 -2.59 -4.81
C HIS A 56 -11.77 -2.12 -6.17
N ASP A 57 -11.00 -1.04 -6.19
CA ASP A 57 -10.40 -0.49 -7.41
C ASP A 57 -9.37 -1.44 -8.07
N TYR A 58 -8.79 -2.37 -7.32
CA TYR A 58 -7.90 -3.40 -7.88
C TYR A 58 -8.62 -4.47 -8.70
N GLY A 59 -9.94 -4.60 -8.53
CA GLY A 59 -10.74 -5.61 -9.22
C GLY A 59 -10.95 -5.32 -10.69
N PRO A 60 -11.04 -6.38 -11.54
CA PRO A 60 -10.84 -7.80 -11.19
C PRO A 60 -9.40 -8.29 -11.40
N ASP A 61 -8.52 -7.52 -12.02
CA ASP A 61 -7.23 -7.94 -12.59
C ASP A 61 -6.00 -7.21 -12.02
N GLY A 62 -6.17 -6.33 -11.07
CA GLY A 62 -5.09 -5.63 -10.36
C GLY A 62 -4.76 -4.24 -10.90
N VAL A 63 -5.48 -3.75 -11.89
CA VAL A 63 -5.32 -2.39 -12.44
C VAL A 63 -5.65 -1.35 -11.36
N TYR A 64 -4.93 -0.22 -11.37
CA TYR A 64 -5.15 0.87 -10.44
C TYR A 64 -5.49 2.18 -11.19
N PRO A 65 -6.66 2.76 -10.97
CA PRO A 65 -7.19 3.83 -11.83
C PRO A 65 -6.44 5.15 -11.73
N GLU A 66 -5.80 5.45 -10.60
CA GLU A 66 -5.08 6.71 -10.40
C GLU A 66 -3.65 6.70 -10.99
N GLY A 67 -3.22 5.61 -11.64
CA GLY A 67 -1.94 5.53 -12.33
C GLY A 67 -0.75 5.15 -11.44
N TYR A 68 0.42 5.10 -12.07
CA TYR A 68 1.67 4.55 -11.51
C TYR A 68 2.08 5.18 -10.17
N GLY A 69 2.11 6.51 -10.10
CA GLY A 69 2.56 7.22 -8.90
C GLY A 69 1.66 7.00 -7.69
N TYR A 70 0.35 7.11 -7.89
CA TYR A 70 -0.64 6.91 -6.84
C TYR A 70 -0.81 5.44 -6.47
N TRP A 71 -0.59 4.51 -7.40
CA TRP A 71 -0.46 3.09 -7.03
C TRP A 71 0.68 2.91 -6.03
N GLY A 72 1.87 3.42 -6.35
CA GLY A 72 3.02 3.33 -5.45
C GLY A 72 2.74 3.91 -4.07
N TYR A 73 2.04 5.03 -4.01
CA TYR A 73 1.67 5.68 -2.76
C TYR A 73 0.58 4.91 -2.00
N GLY A 74 -0.59 4.73 -2.61
CA GLY A 74 -1.74 4.09 -1.95
C GLY A 74 -1.49 2.62 -1.62
N THR A 75 -0.96 1.85 -2.57
CA THR A 75 -0.70 0.41 -2.37
C THR A 75 0.38 0.15 -1.33
N SER A 76 1.43 1.01 -1.26
CA SER A 76 2.44 0.85 -0.21
C SER A 76 1.85 1.00 1.19
N PHE A 77 1.01 2.00 1.42
CA PHE A 77 0.30 2.16 2.70
C PHE A 77 -0.68 1.01 2.97
N ASN A 78 -1.36 0.52 1.93
CA ASN A 78 -2.26 -0.62 2.05
C ASN A 78 -1.51 -1.90 2.47
N VAL A 79 -0.38 -2.17 1.85
CA VAL A 79 0.51 -3.30 2.20
C VAL A 79 1.05 -3.15 3.62
N MET A 80 1.51 -1.96 4.00
CA MET A 80 1.94 -1.67 5.37
C MET A 80 0.82 -1.98 6.37
N PHE A 81 -0.40 -1.52 6.10
CA PHE A 81 -1.55 -1.79 6.93
C PHE A 81 -1.81 -3.30 7.08
N ILE A 82 -1.88 -4.04 5.97
CA ILE A 82 -2.14 -5.48 5.99
C ILE A 82 -1.04 -6.23 6.75
N SER A 83 0.23 -5.92 6.47
CA SER A 83 1.37 -6.53 7.17
C SER A 83 1.32 -6.29 8.67
N ALA A 84 0.98 -5.07 9.09
CA ALA A 84 0.87 -4.74 10.51
C ALA A 84 -0.24 -5.53 11.21
N ILE A 85 -1.44 -5.63 10.60
CA ILE A 85 -2.55 -6.39 11.19
C ILE A 85 -2.29 -7.90 11.16
N GLU A 86 -1.64 -8.43 10.12
CA GLU A 86 -1.23 -9.84 10.07
C GLU A 86 -0.26 -10.18 11.21
N LYS A 87 0.74 -9.33 11.46
CA LYS A 87 1.70 -9.50 12.56
C LYS A 87 1.02 -9.41 13.93
N LEU A 88 0.04 -8.51 14.09
CA LEU A 88 -0.64 -8.30 15.38
C LEU A 88 -1.68 -9.36 15.68
N PHE A 89 -2.47 -9.77 14.68
CA PHE A 89 -3.64 -10.65 14.86
C PHE A 89 -3.47 -12.05 14.28
N GLY A 90 -2.37 -12.33 13.56
CA GLY A 90 -2.15 -13.60 12.87
C GLY A 90 -3.08 -13.82 11.66
N LYS A 91 -3.77 -12.80 11.18
CA LYS A 91 -4.68 -12.86 10.04
C LYS A 91 -4.87 -11.50 9.38
N ASP A 92 -5.21 -11.51 8.10
CA ASP A 92 -5.44 -10.33 7.25
C ASP A 92 -6.92 -9.94 7.14
N PHE A 93 -7.82 -10.61 7.83
CA PHE A 93 -9.27 -10.41 7.78
C PHE A 93 -9.88 -10.53 6.36
N GLY A 94 -9.24 -11.29 5.46
CA GLY A 94 -9.68 -11.51 4.09
C GLY A 94 -9.26 -10.43 3.09
N LEU A 95 -8.46 -9.45 3.49
CA LEU A 95 -8.04 -8.33 2.63
C LEU A 95 -7.21 -8.81 1.43
N ASN A 96 -6.35 -9.81 1.61
CA ASN A 96 -5.56 -10.38 0.52
C ASN A 96 -6.41 -11.13 -0.52
N GLN A 97 -7.65 -11.47 -0.18
CA GLN A 97 -8.56 -12.20 -1.05
C GLN A 97 -9.48 -11.29 -1.86
N LEU A 98 -9.41 -9.97 -1.63
CA LEU A 98 -10.19 -9.02 -2.42
C LEU A 98 -9.80 -9.10 -3.90
N PRO A 99 -10.77 -9.05 -4.81
CA PRO A 99 -10.54 -9.25 -6.24
C PRO A 99 -9.46 -8.32 -6.79
N GLY A 100 -8.49 -8.86 -7.51
CA GLY A 100 -7.43 -8.12 -8.17
C GLY A 100 -6.25 -7.72 -7.28
N PHE A 101 -6.41 -7.62 -5.96
CA PHE A 101 -5.36 -7.08 -5.10
C PHE A 101 -4.02 -7.83 -5.22
N MET A 102 -4.03 -9.16 -5.14
CA MET A 102 -2.79 -9.94 -5.27
C MET A 102 -2.23 -10.01 -6.70
N LYS A 103 -3.00 -9.56 -7.71
CA LYS A 103 -2.55 -9.47 -9.11
C LYS A 103 -1.92 -8.12 -9.44
N THR A 104 -2.04 -7.13 -8.55
CA THR A 104 -1.68 -5.74 -8.84
C THR A 104 -0.17 -5.51 -9.05
N ALA A 105 0.69 -6.44 -8.60
CA ALA A 105 2.11 -6.41 -8.95
C ALA A 105 2.35 -6.57 -10.45
N GLY A 106 1.58 -7.44 -11.12
CA GLY A 106 1.64 -7.60 -12.58
C GLY A 106 1.21 -6.35 -13.34
N PHE A 107 0.24 -5.59 -12.82
CA PHE A 107 -0.09 -4.28 -13.37
C PHE A 107 1.14 -3.34 -13.33
N MET A 108 1.80 -3.21 -12.17
CA MET A 108 2.97 -2.34 -12.03
C MET A 108 4.14 -2.75 -12.91
N GLU A 109 4.41 -4.04 -13.03
CA GLU A 109 5.42 -4.58 -13.93
C GLU A 109 5.17 -4.12 -15.36
N ASN A 110 3.92 -4.25 -15.85
CA ASN A 110 3.54 -3.88 -17.23
C ASN A 110 3.43 -2.36 -17.44
N MET A 111 3.36 -1.57 -16.39
CA MET A 111 3.35 -0.11 -16.46
C MET A 111 4.73 0.50 -16.65
N THR A 112 5.80 -0.29 -16.59
CA THR A 112 7.17 0.17 -16.76
C THR A 112 7.74 -0.33 -18.09
N GLY A 113 8.12 0.59 -18.98
CA GLY A 113 8.73 0.26 -20.26
C GLY A 113 10.21 -0.13 -20.14
N ALA A 114 10.77 -0.63 -21.24
CA ALA A 114 12.18 -1.06 -21.32
C ALA A 114 13.21 0.04 -20.97
N THR A 115 12.80 1.30 -21.02
CA THR A 115 13.63 2.45 -20.62
C THR A 115 13.62 2.73 -19.12
N GLY A 116 12.87 1.96 -18.33
CA GLY A 116 12.65 2.20 -16.92
C GLY A 116 11.68 3.35 -16.60
N LYS A 117 11.01 3.90 -17.63
CA LYS A 117 9.99 4.94 -17.45
C LYS A 117 8.61 4.31 -17.37
N SER A 118 7.78 4.85 -16.47
CA SER A 118 6.39 4.44 -16.34
C SER A 118 5.51 5.04 -17.46
N PHE A 119 4.43 4.34 -17.79
CA PHE A 119 3.36 4.87 -18.62
C PHE A 119 2.59 5.94 -17.83
N ASN A 120 2.48 7.13 -18.42
CA ASN A 120 1.95 8.32 -17.76
C ASN A 120 0.46 8.53 -18.05
N TYR A 121 -0.40 7.69 -17.54
CA TYR A 121 -1.83 7.96 -17.61
C TYR A 121 -2.35 8.45 -16.24
N SER A 122 -3.55 9.06 -16.24
CA SER A 122 -4.17 9.67 -15.06
C SER A 122 -3.21 10.69 -14.42
N ASP A 123 -3.08 10.71 -13.11
CA ASP A 123 -2.21 11.64 -12.37
C ASP A 123 -0.75 11.15 -12.25
N ALA A 124 -0.34 10.20 -13.08
CA ALA A 124 1.01 9.68 -13.08
C ALA A 124 1.97 10.55 -13.89
N GLY A 125 3.13 10.87 -13.32
CA GLY A 125 4.28 11.36 -14.10
C GLY A 125 5.00 10.23 -14.82
N GLY A 126 5.90 10.56 -15.77
CA GLY A 126 6.72 9.59 -16.51
C GLY A 126 7.96 9.10 -15.76
N GLY A 127 7.98 9.12 -14.44
CA GLY A 127 9.08 8.67 -13.60
C GLY A 127 8.92 7.22 -13.15
N GLY A 128 10.03 6.44 -13.16
CA GLY A 128 10.10 5.15 -12.48
C GLY A 128 10.60 5.31 -11.04
N GLY A 129 10.33 4.34 -10.18
CA GLY A 129 10.77 4.38 -8.78
C GLY A 129 10.85 3.00 -8.15
N LEU A 130 11.35 2.99 -6.93
CA LEU A 130 11.33 1.83 -6.06
C LEU A 130 9.97 1.78 -5.34
N HIS A 131 9.28 0.67 -5.44
CA HIS A 131 8.00 0.46 -4.77
C HIS A 131 8.09 -0.70 -3.77
N PRO A 132 8.12 -0.44 -2.48
CA PRO A 132 8.20 -1.48 -1.45
C PRO A 132 7.07 -2.47 -1.49
N ALA A 133 5.87 -2.03 -1.86
CA ALA A 133 4.74 -2.93 -2.05
C ALA A 133 5.07 -4.10 -2.99
N MET A 134 5.93 -3.87 -4.00
CA MET A 134 6.35 -4.93 -4.93
C MET A 134 7.11 -6.06 -4.23
N PHE A 135 7.97 -5.75 -3.25
CA PHE A 135 8.70 -6.78 -2.49
C PHE A 135 7.75 -7.64 -1.67
N TRP A 136 6.79 -7.01 -1.00
CA TRP A 136 5.79 -7.72 -0.22
C TRP A 136 4.89 -8.58 -1.12
N LEU A 137 4.39 -8.04 -2.23
CA LEU A 137 3.56 -8.78 -3.18
C LEU A 137 4.31 -9.96 -3.80
N ALA A 138 5.55 -9.74 -4.29
CA ALA A 138 6.38 -10.80 -4.85
C ALA A 138 6.64 -11.94 -3.84
N ASN A 139 6.86 -11.59 -2.57
CA ASN A 139 7.01 -12.58 -1.51
C ASN A 139 5.70 -13.35 -1.26
N LYS A 140 4.56 -12.66 -1.18
CA LYS A 140 3.26 -13.28 -0.95
C LYS A 140 2.83 -14.25 -2.06
N VAL A 141 3.12 -13.92 -3.33
CA VAL A 141 2.81 -14.80 -4.46
C VAL A 141 3.95 -15.75 -4.82
N ASN A 142 5.09 -15.67 -4.10
CA ASN A 142 6.29 -16.47 -4.33
C ASN A 142 6.83 -16.33 -5.78
N ASP A 143 6.80 -15.13 -6.31
CA ASP A 143 7.29 -14.82 -7.66
C ASP A 143 8.31 -13.66 -7.66
N PRO A 144 9.61 -13.96 -7.55
CA PRO A 144 10.65 -12.94 -7.56
C PRO A 144 10.88 -12.29 -8.93
N SER A 145 10.28 -12.79 -10.01
CA SER A 145 10.40 -12.20 -11.35
C SER A 145 9.74 -10.81 -11.41
N LEU A 146 8.69 -10.60 -10.62
CA LEU A 146 8.00 -9.31 -10.47
C LEU A 146 8.91 -8.15 -10.03
N LEU A 147 10.10 -8.45 -9.52
CA LEU A 147 11.04 -7.45 -8.98
C LEU A 147 12.09 -6.96 -10.00
N TRP A 148 11.90 -7.16 -11.30
CA TRP A 148 12.92 -6.79 -12.28
C TRP A 148 13.16 -5.27 -12.33
N VAL A 149 12.12 -4.45 -12.16
CA VAL A 149 12.20 -2.99 -12.12
C VAL A 149 12.96 -2.55 -10.86
N GLU A 150 12.55 -3.03 -9.70
CA GLU A 150 13.17 -2.73 -8.40
C GLU A 150 14.64 -3.14 -8.37
N ARG A 151 14.97 -4.31 -8.88
CA ARG A 151 16.36 -4.79 -9.00
C ARG A 151 17.21 -3.89 -9.90
N SER A 152 16.65 -3.45 -11.03
CA SER A 152 17.33 -2.51 -11.93
C SER A 152 17.55 -1.17 -11.26
N TYR A 153 16.56 -0.66 -10.54
CA TYR A 153 16.64 0.58 -9.80
C TYR A 153 17.70 0.52 -8.69
N LEU A 154 17.72 -0.54 -7.90
CA LEU A 154 18.70 -0.74 -6.82
C LEU A 154 20.14 -0.82 -7.33
N LYS A 155 20.37 -1.39 -8.53
CA LYS A 155 21.71 -1.45 -9.15
C LYS A 155 22.26 -0.07 -9.53
N THR A 156 21.38 0.90 -9.78
CA THR A 156 21.77 2.23 -10.30
C THR A 156 21.77 3.32 -9.23
N ARG A 157 21.21 3.08 -8.05
CA ARG A 157 21.10 4.06 -6.96
C ARG A 157 22.13 3.84 -5.88
N LYS A 158 22.61 4.94 -5.32
CA LYS A 158 23.49 4.90 -4.15
C LYS A 158 22.66 4.56 -2.89
N PRO A 159 23.22 3.75 -1.97
CA PRO A 159 22.52 3.38 -0.73
C PRO A 159 21.98 4.56 0.07
N GLU A 160 22.69 5.68 0.09
CA GLU A 160 22.30 6.89 0.83
C GLU A 160 20.98 7.49 0.32
N ALA A 161 20.69 7.36 -0.97
CA ALA A 161 19.45 7.83 -1.57
C ALA A 161 18.24 7.02 -1.13
N LEU A 162 18.43 5.78 -0.71
CA LEU A 162 17.36 4.88 -0.25
C LEU A 162 16.94 5.17 1.18
N VAL A 163 17.85 5.65 2.02
CA VAL A 163 17.59 5.93 3.45
C VAL A 163 16.67 7.13 3.64
N LEU A 164 16.67 8.07 2.71
CA LEU A 164 15.83 9.28 2.75
C LEU A 164 14.45 9.09 2.15
N ASP A 165 14.20 7.93 1.53
CA ASP A 165 12.90 7.66 0.92
C ASP A 165 11.90 7.18 2.00
N ARG A 166 10.61 7.58 1.85
CA ARG A 166 9.48 7.14 2.69
C ARG A 166 9.33 5.62 2.76
N LEU A 167 10.13 4.92 2.01
CA LEU A 167 10.07 3.51 1.72
C LEU A 167 10.94 2.66 2.65
N PHE A 168 11.87 3.29 3.38
CA PHE A 168 12.74 2.56 4.29
C PHE A 168 11.96 1.71 5.32
N PRO A 169 10.89 2.19 5.96
CA PRO A 169 10.08 1.36 6.85
C PRO A 169 9.40 0.19 6.16
N ALA A 170 9.08 0.31 4.88
CA ALA A 170 8.39 -0.73 4.14
C ALA A 170 9.34 -1.84 3.63
N ILE A 171 10.64 -1.58 3.53
CA ILE A 171 11.66 -2.61 3.27
C ILE A 171 11.83 -3.54 4.48
N MET A 172 11.41 -3.09 5.66
CA MET A 172 11.42 -3.85 6.90
C MET A 172 10.20 -4.79 7.07
N LEU A 173 9.28 -4.78 6.13
CA LEU A 173 8.08 -5.61 6.14
C LEU A 173 8.32 -6.98 5.55
#